data_8ea7394d1a6f58fa462f0aaa06c00987
#
_entry.id   8ea7394d1a6f58fa462f0aaa06c00987
#
_cell.length_a   1.000
_cell.length_b   1.000
_cell.length_c   1.000
_cell.angle_alpha   90.00
_cell.angle_beta   90.00
_cell.angle_gamma   90.00
#
_symmetry.space_group_name_H-M   'P 1'
#
loop_
_entity.id
_entity.type
_entity.pdbx_description
1 polymer ?
#
loop_
_entity_poly.entity_id
_entity_poly.type
_entity_poly.pdbx_seq_one_letter_code
_entity_poly.pdbx_strand_id
1 'polypeptide(L)'
;MLPVIAALLRPVLATAAVLIGSLGMALAQTSLYIAFGLPGLLVPVLAVALGSIAFHYQWGPLAPWGYVLAGAVYYILFSKGGALFWLAPYILVVISLPVGLKAKEPYRIGLLALYTAMSEQVTMNILSIAVLNFPGSIWTVITPLMLTERSIATVGGFVIIVALKSRLGTRLDLGRVLREVK
;
A
#
# COMPACT_ATOMS: atom_id res chain seq x y z
N MET A 1 -3.61 -8.59 2.47
CA MET A 1 -2.77 -9.02 3.65
C MET A 1 -1.57 -8.11 3.94
N LEU A 2 -1.04 -7.37 2.95
CA LEU A 2 0.15 -6.51 3.14
C LEU A 2 0.04 -5.51 4.30
N PRO A 3 -1.10 -4.81 4.52
CA PRO A 3 -1.22 -3.89 5.67
C PRO A 3 -1.04 -4.58 7.03
N VAL A 4 -1.47 -5.84 7.15
CA VAL A 4 -1.32 -6.62 8.40
C VAL A 4 0.16 -6.94 8.66
N ILE A 5 0.88 -7.42 7.64
CA ILE A 5 2.32 -7.70 7.74
C ILE A 5 3.08 -6.42 8.09
N ALA A 6 2.74 -5.31 7.42
CA ALA A 6 3.34 -4.00 7.65
C ALA A 6 3.14 -3.50 9.10
N ALA A 7 1.98 -3.76 9.69
CA ALA A 7 1.67 -3.38 11.06
C ALA A 7 2.37 -4.25 12.11
N LEU A 8 2.52 -5.56 11.84
CA LEU A 8 3.04 -6.53 12.80
C LEU A 8 4.57 -6.61 12.83
N LEU A 9 5.23 -6.40 11.69
CA LEU A 9 6.67 -6.58 11.54
C LEU A 9 7.38 -5.24 11.31
N ARG A 10 8.56 -5.08 11.93
CA ARG A 10 9.44 -3.94 11.66
C ARG A 10 9.88 -3.91 10.19
N PRO A 11 10.21 -2.73 9.61
CA PRO A 11 10.41 -2.57 8.17
C PRO A 11 11.37 -3.58 7.53
N VAL A 12 12.51 -3.87 8.15
CA VAL A 12 13.48 -4.84 7.61
C VAL A 12 12.90 -6.25 7.58
N LEU A 13 12.26 -6.69 8.68
CA LEU A 13 11.67 -8.02 8.78
C LEU A 13 10.46 -8.16 7.86
N ALA A 14 9.60 -7.13 7.80
CA ALA A 14 8.44 -7.10 6.94
C ALA A 14 8.84 -7.22 5.46
N THR A 15 9.83 -6.42 5.05
CA THR A 15 10.36 -6.42 3.68
C THR A 15 10.98 -7.77 3.32
N ALA A 16 11.82 -8.33 4.20
CA ALA A 16 12.46 -9.63 3.98
C ALA A 16 11.42 -10.76 3.89
N ALA A 17 10.44 -10.80 4.79
CA ALA A 17 9.39 -11.81 4.79
C ALA A 17 8.56 -11.77 3.50
N VAL A 18 8.19 -10.56 3.04
CA VAL A 18 7.41 -10.42 1.80
C VAL A 18 8.26 -10.72 0.57
N LEU A 19 9.54 -10.35 0.56
CA LEU A 19 10.44 -10.70 -0.54
C LEU A 19 10.58 -12.23 -0.67
N ILE A 20 10.83 -12.93 0.43
CA ILE A 20 10.94 -14.40 0.42
C ILE A 20 9.60 -15.04 0.00
N GLY A 21 8.48 -14.56 0.54
CA GLY A 21 7.15 -15.04 0.16
C GLY A 21 6.83 -14.79 -1.32
N SER A 22 7.19 -13.62 -1.84
CA SER A 22 7.00 -13.27 -3.26
C SER A 22 7.87 -14.11 -4.19
N LEU A 23 9.12 -14.40 -3.80
CA LEU A 23 9.98 -15.33 -4.54
C LEU A 23 9.38 -16.74 -4.54
N GLY A 24 8.90 -17.23 -3.40
CA GLY A 24 8.21 -18.52 -3.31
C GLY A 24 6.97 -18.59 -4.21
N MET A 25 6.16 -17.53 -4.22
CA MET A 25 5.00 -17.42 -5.10
C MET A 25 5.40 -17.37 -6.58
N ALA A 26 6.49 -16.68 -6.94
CA ALA A 26 7.00 -16.63 -8.30
C ALA A 26 7.40 -18.01 -8.83
N LEU A 27 7.97 -18.85 -7.95
CA LEU A 27 8.34 -20.21 -8.29
C LEU A 27 7.12 -21.16 -8.38
N ALA A 28 6.07 -20.90 -7.57
CA ALA A 28 4.88 -21.74 -7.52
C ALA A 28 3.80 -21.34 -8.52
N GLN A 29 3.65 -20.04 -8.80
CA GLN A 29 2.61 -19.48 -9.66
C GLN A 29 3.22 -18.41 -10.57
N THR A 30 3.47 -18.78 -11.81
CA THR A 30 4.11 -17.91 -12.80
C THR A 30 3.19 -16.78 -13.32
N SER A 31 1.86 -16.87 -13.16
CA SER A 31 0.91 -15.98 -13.83
C SER A 31 1.05 -14.49 -13.50
N LEU A 32 1.28 -14.13 -12.23
CA LEU A 32 1.46 -12.73 -11.80
C LEU A 32 2.80 -12.15 -12.26
N TYR A 33 3.81 -13.02 -12.42
CA TYR A 33 5.16 -12.64 -12.83
C TYR A 33 5.33 -12.65 -14.35
N ILE A 34 4.42 -13.31 -15.09
CA ILE A 34 4.43 -13.28 -16.55
C ILE A 34 4.22 -11.84 -17.06
N ALA A 35 3.35 -11.05 -16.40
CA ALA A 35 3.05 -9.69 -16.86
C ALA A 35 4.21 -8.71 -16.63
N PHE A 36 4.82 -8.72 -15.44
CA PHE A 36 5.84 -7.73 -15.05
C PHE A 36 7.26 -8.32 -14.94
N GLY A 37 7.42 -9.63 -15.05
CA GLY A 37 8.68 -10.30 -14.80
C GLY A 37 9.22 -10.07 -13.38
N LEU A 38 10.56 -10.07 -13.23
CA LEU A 38 11.20 -9.80 -11.93
C LEU A 38 10.80 -8.46 -11.29
N PRO A 39 10.59 -7.34 -12.02
CA PRO A 39 10.05 -6.11 -11.44
C PRO A 39 8.74 -6.27 -10.70
N GLY A 40 7.91 -7.27 -11.02
CA GLY A 40 6.66 -7.58 -10.30
C GLY A 40 6.88 -7.90 -8.81
N LEU A 41 8.06 -8.39 -8.42
CA LEU A 41 8.43 -8.61 -7.02
C LEU A 41 8.45 -7.30 -6.20
N LEU A 42 8.73 -6.17 -6.86
CA LEU A 42 8.76 -4.86 -6.20
C LEU A 42 7.38 -4.43 -5.70
N VAL A 43 6.31 -4.90 -6.31
CA VAL A 43 4.94 -4.49 -5.98
C VAL A 43 4.61 -4.73 -4.50
N PRO A 44 4.59 -5.97 -3.99
CA PRO A 44 4.30 -6.22 -2.59
C PRO A 44 5.44 -5.78 -1.65
N VAL A 45 6.69 -5.83 -2.11
CA VAL A 45 7.88 -5.50 -1.30
C VAL A 45 7.90 -4.02 -0.94
N LEU A 46 7.72 -3.11 -1.92
CA LEU A 46 7.67 -1.67 -1.68
C LEU A 46 6.45 -1.28 -0.85
N ALA A 47 5.29 -1.89 -1.11
CA ALA A 47 4.08 -1.63 -0.34
C ALA A 47 4.28 -1.95 1.15
N VAL A 48 4.86 -3.10 1.47
CA VAL A 48 5.10 -3.51 2.85
C VAL A 48 6.22 -2.70 3.49
N ALA A 49 7.30 -2.40 2.77
CA ALA A 49 8.38 -1.56 3.28
C ALA A 49 7.88 -0.17 3.71
N LEU A 50 7.17 0.52 2.81
CA LEU A 50 6.59 1.85 3.06
C LEU A 50 5.50 1.78 4.13
N GLY A 51 4.62 0.78 4.08
CA GLY A 51 3.58 0.56 5.07
C GLY A 51 4.17 0.32 6.46
N SER A 52 5.19 -0.53 6.59
CA SER A 52 5.82 -0.80 7.88
C SER A 52 6.55 0.42 8.42
N ILE A 53 7.20 1.24 7.58
CA ILE A 53 7.73 2.53 7.98
C ILE A 53 6.62 3.41 8.55
N ALA A 54 5.45 3.47 7.87
CA ALA A 54 4.31 4.27 8.32
C ALA A 54 3.75 3.82 9.67
N PHE A 55 3.71 2.51 9.94
CA PHE A 55 3.21 1.97 11.20
C PHE A 55 4.19 2.12 12.37
N HIS A 56 5.50 2.11 12.12
CA HIS A 56 6.50 2.00 13.18
C HIS A 56 7.23 3.31 13.53
N TYR A 57 7.14 4.34 12.69
CA TYR A 57 7.81 5.63 12.92
C TYR A 57 6.81 6.78 13.00
N GLN A 58 7.11 7.79 13.82
CA GLN A 58 6.24 8.96 14.02
C GLN A 58 5.97 9.71 12.71
N TRP A 59 7.00 9.97 11.93
CA TRP A 59 6.92 10.61 10.62
C TRP A 59 6.80 9.62 9.45
N GLY A 60 6.66 8.33 9.80
CA GLY A 60 6.55 7.24 8.85
C GLY A 60 5.47 7.41 7.78
N PRO A 61 4.28 7.96 8.09
CA PRO A 61 3.23 8.20 7.10
C PRO A 61 3.65 9.08 5.92
N LEU A 62 4.69 9.93 6.09
CA LEU A 62 5.24 10.74 4.99
C LEU A 62 5.86 9.89 3.88
N ALA A 63 6.40 8.71 4.17
CA ALA A 63 7.04 7.86 3.18
C ALA A 63 6.04 7.31 2.14
N PRO A 64 4.97 6.58 2.51
CA PRO A 64 3.97 6.14 1.55
C PRO A 64 3.19 7.31 0.94
N TRP A 65 2.95 8.39 1.69
CA TRP A 65 2.30 9.60 1.17
C TRP A 65 3.10 10.22 0.02
N GLY A 66 4.39 10.48 0.23
CA GLY A 66 5.27 11.03 -0.80
C GLY A 66 5.38 10.10 -2.02
N TYR A 67 5.41 8.79 -1.79
CA TYR A 67 5.41 7.81 -2.85
C TYR A 67 4.10 7.81 -3.67
N VAL A 68 2.95 7.92 -3.01
CA VAL A 68 1.64 8.03 -3.68
C VAL A 68 1.53 9.33 -4.45
N LEU A 69 2.01 10.45 -3.91
CA LEU A 69 2.05 11.73 -4.61
C LEU A 69 2.92 11.65 -5.87
N ALA A 70 4.13 11.11 -5.76
CA ALA A 70 5.02 10.89 -6.89
C ALA A 70 4.38 9.98 -7.96
N GLY A 71 3.70 8.91 -7.53
CA GLY A 71 2.95 8.01 -8.40
C GLY A 71 1.80 8.68 -9.13
N ALA A 72 1.08 9.59 -8.47
CA ALA A 72 0.02 10.38 -9.10
C ALA A 72 0.58 11.30 -10.18
N VAL A 73 1.68 12.01 -9.89
CA VAL A 73 2.39 12.85 -10.87
C VAL A 73 2.88 12.01 -12.05
N TYR A 74 3.50 10.86 -11.78
CA TYR A 74 3.96 9.94 -12.82
C TYR A 74 2.81 9.49 -13.72
N TYR A 75 1.65 9.13 -13.12
CA TYR A 75 0.47 8.74 -13.86
C TYR A 75 -0.02 9.88 -14.78
N ILE A 76 -0.12 11.10 -14.27
CA ILE A 76 -0.56 12.27 -15.07
C ILE A 76 0.35 12.49 -16.29
N LEU A 77 1.66 12.36 -16.09
CA LEU A 77 2.63 12.64 -17.13
C LEU A 77 2.73 11.53 -18.18
N PHE A 78 2.57 10.27 -17.79
CA PHE A 78 2.93 9.13 -18.64
C PHE A 78 1.78 8.16 -18.99
N SER A 79 0.55 8.34 -18.46
CA SER A 79 -0.58 7.44 -18.72
C SER A 79 -1.21 7.59 -20.11
N LYS A 80 -0.67 8.46 -20.97
CA LYS A 80 -1.18 8.65 -22.34
C LYS A 80 -2.68 8.98 -22.41
N GLY A 81 -3.13 9.94 -21.61
CA GLY A 81 -4.54 10.35 -21.55
C GLY A 81 -5.41 9.40 -20.73
N GLY A 82 -4.83 8.70 -19.76
CA GLY A 82 -5.57 7.86 -18.83
C GLY A 82 -6.67 8.63 -18.07
N ALA A 83 -7.69 7.90 -17.64
CA ALA A 83 -8.86 8.47 -16.98
C ALA A 83 -8.50 9.23 -15.70
N LEU A 84 -8.90 10.49 -15.57
CA LEU A 84 -8.59 11.31 -14.40
C LEU A 84 -9.24 10.78 -13.11
N PHE A 85 -10.38 10.11 -13.20
CA PHE A 85 -11.01 9.51 -12.01
C PHE A 85 -10.21 8.35 -11.40
N TRP A 86 -9.24 7.78 -12.13
CA TRP A 86 -8.23 6.89 -11.57
C TRP A 86 -7.45 7.52 -10.41
N LEU A 87 -7.33 8.85 -10.41
CA LEU A 87 -6.62 9.60 -9.37
C LEU A 87 -7.41 9.78 -8.07
N ALA A 88 -8.72 9.48 -8.05
CA ALA A 88 -9.55 9.71 -6.87
C ALA A 88 -8.97 9.09 -5.58
N PRO A 89 -8.55 7.80 -5.52
CA PRO A 89 -7.94 7.25 -4.32
C PRO A 89 -6.56 7.85 -4.00
N TYR A 90 -5.82 8.34 -4.98
CA TYR A 90 -4.56 9.06 -4.76
C TYR A 90 -4.79 10.40 -4.08
N ILE A 91 -5.79 11.16 -4.55
CA ILE A 91 -6.20 12.42 -3.93
C ILE A 91 -6.63 12.18 -2.48
N LEU A 92 -7.40 11.11 -2.22
CA LEU A 92 -7.81 10.75 -0.87
C LEU A 92 -6.59 10.53 0.05
N VAL A 93 -5.56 9.82 -0.40
CA VAL A 93 -4.32 9.65 0.36
C VAL A 93 -3.63 10.99 0.59
N VAL A 94 -3.51 11.82 -0.45
CA VAL A 94 -2.80 13.11 -0.37
C VAL A 94 -3.46 14.06 0.64
N ILE A 95 -4.79 14.20 0.60
CA ILE A 95 -5.52 15.10 1.50
C ILE A 95 -5.66 14.55 2.92
N SER A 96 -5.52 13.24 3.12
CA SER A 96 -5.66 12.60 4.43
C SER A 96 -4.41 12.67 5.30
N LEU A 97 -3.26 13.15 4.80
CA LEU A 97 -2.01 13.19 5.56
C LEU A 97 -2.12 13.93 6.90
N PRO A 98 -2.70 15.16 6.98
CA PRO A 98 -2.82 15.86 8.25
C PRO A 98 -3.62 15.06 9.29
N VAL A 99 -4.65 14.33 8.81
CA VAL A 99 -5.44 13.43 9.65
C VAL A 99 -4.60 12.22 10.05
N GLY A 100 -3.88 11.59 9.11
CA GLY A 100 -3.04 10.41 9.37
C GLY A 100 -1.93 10.66 10.39
N LEU A 101 -1.40 11.89 10.47
CA LEU A 101 -0.39 12.29 11.45
C LEU A 101 -0.98 12.53 12.85
N LYS A 102 -2.23 13.01 12.95
CA LYS A 102 -2.87 13.46 14.19
C LYS A 102 -4.03 12.57 14.65
N ALA A 103 -4.52 11.69 13.80
CA ALA A 103 -5.68 10.87 14.10
C ALA A 103 -5.42 9.95 15.30
N LYS A 104 -6.46 9.82 16.13
CA LYS A 104 -6.51 8.80 17.17
C LYS A 104 -6.85 7.45 16.56
N GLU A 105 -6.49 6.38 17.25
CA GLU A 105 -7.00 5.06 16.93
C GLU A 105 -8.54 5.02 17.11
N PRO A 106 -9.25 4.26 16.27
CA PRO A 106 -8.79 3.33 15.22
C PRO A 106 -8.57 3.98 13.85
N TYR A 107 -8.95 5.26 13.65
CA TYR A 107 -8.89 5.94 12.35
C TYR A 107 -7.49 5.94 11.75
N ARG A 108 -6.46 6.10 12.60
CA ARG A 108 -5.07 6.06 12.17
C ARG A 108 -4.71 4.71 11.55
N ILE A 109 -5.15 3.60 12.15
CA ILE A 109 -4.91 2.25 11.60
C ILE A 109 -5.53 2.13 10.20
N GLY A 110 -6.76 2.62 10.02
CA GLY A 110 -7.44 2.61 8.72
C GLY A 110 -6.67 3.40 7.65
N LEU A 111 -6.19 4.59 7.99
CA LEU A 111 -5.40 5.42 7.07
C LEU A 111 -4.05 4.78 6.73
N LEU A 112 -3.34 4.18 7.70
CA LEU A 112 -2.08 3.50 7.45
C LEU A 112 -2.27 2.23 6.59
N ALA A 113 -3.39 1.52 6.77
CA ALA A 113 -3.77 0.41 5.89
C ALA A 113 -4.04 0.89 4.46
N LEU A 114 -4.74 2.02 4.29
CA LEU A 114 -4.96 2.66 3.00
C LEU A 114 -3.63 3.06 2.34
N TYR A 115 -2.72 3.70 3.08
CA TYR A 115 -1.42 4.12 2.55
C TYR A 115 -0.60 2.92 2.07
N THR A 116 -0.63 1.81 2.81
CA THR A 116 0.04 0.56 2.40
C THR A 116 -0.57 0.00 1.11
N ALA A 117 -1.91 -0.10 1.05
CA ALA A 117 -2.62 -0.61 -0.12
C ALA A 117 -2.40 0.28 -1.36
N MET A 118 -2.35 1.61 -1.17
CA MET A 118 -2.10 2.54 -2.27
C MET A 118 -0.65 2.56 -2.72
N SER A 119 0.32 2.27 -1.84
CA SER A 119 1.72 2.09 -2.25
C SER A 119 1.90 0.90 -3.19
N GLU A 120 1.17 -0.20 -2.94
CA GLU A 120 1.10 -1.32 -3.87
C GLU A 120 0.55 -0.91 -5.24
N GLN A 121 -0.56 -0.15 -5.24
CA GLN A 121 -1.19 0.35 -6.46
C GLN A 121 -0.26 1.26 -7.28
N VAL A 122 0.47 2.15 -6.61
CA VAL A 122 1.46 3.02 -7.27
C VAL A 122 2.51 2.20 -8.00
N THR A 123 3.06 1.19 -7.34
CA THR A 123 4.09 0.34 -7.95
C THR A 123 3.54 -0.39 -9.18
N MET A 124 2.32 -0.95 -9.06
CA MET A 124 1.65 -1.59 -10.21
C MET A 124 1.45 -0.60 -11.37
N ASN A 125 1.02 0.63 -11.10
CA ASN A 125 0.81 1.65 -12.13
C ASN A 125 2.11 2.02 -12.83
N ILE A 126 3.18 2.24 -12.06
CA ILE A 126 4.50 2.57 -12.64
C ILE A 126 4.94 1.44 -13.57
N LEU A 127 4.84 0.19 -13.13
CA LEU A 127 5.21 -0.97 -13.95
C LEU A 127 4.30 -1.15 -15.16
N SER A 128 2.98 -0.92 -15.02
CA SER A 128 2.03 -1.01 -16.13
C SER A 128 2.32 0.03 -17.22
N ILE A 129 2.72 1.23 -16.82
CA ILE A 129 3.09 2.29 -17.75
C ILE A 129 4.47 2.02 -18.36
N ALA A 130 5.47 1.72 -17.52
CA ALA A 130 6.87 1.64 -17.94
C ALA A 130 7.21 0.34 -18.68
N VAL A 131 6.61 -0.79 -18.25
CA VAL A 131 6.94 -2.12 -18.79
C VAL A 131 5.91 -2.56 -19.83
N LEU A 132 4.61 -2.44 -19.51
CA LEU A 132 3.52 -2.92 -20.37
C LEU A 132 3.05 -1.87 -21.37
N ASN A 133 3.45 -0.61 -21.17
CA ASN A 133 3.07 0.50 -22.04
C ASN A 133 1.57 0.60 -22.31
N PHE A 134 0.75 0.45 -21.25
CA PHE A 134 -0.70 0.41 -21.34
C PHE A 134 -1.28 1.66 -22.02
N PRO A 135 -2.21 1.49 -22.97
CA PRO A 135 -2.93 2.61 -23.58
C PRO A 135 -3.84 3.30 -22.55
N GLY A 136 -4.09 4.60 -22.75
CA GLY A 136 -4.91 5.41 -21.85
C GLY A 136 -6.32 4.86 -21.59
N SER A 137 -6.93 4.20 -22.56
CA SER A 137 -8.28 3.62 -22.46
C SER A 137 -8.38 2.48 -21.45
N ILE A 138 -7.30 1.74 -21.21
CA ILE A 138 -7.31 0.60 -20.27
C ILE A 138 -7.61 1.03 -18.84
N TRP A 139 -7.16 2.23 -18.46
CA TRP A 139 -7.36 2.77 -17.11
C TRP A 139 -8.84 2.96 -16.77
N THR A 140 -9.67 3.29 -17.77
CA THR A 140 -11.12 3.39 -17.58
C THR A 140 -11.73 2.02 -17.26
N VAL A 141 -11.29 0.99 -17.96
CA VAL A 141 -11.84 -0.38 -17.82
C VAL A 141 -11.44 -1.02 -16.48
N ILE A 142 -10.19 -0.83 -16.04
CA ILE A 142 -9.70 -1.50 -14.83
C ILE A 142 -9.97 -0.71 -13.53
N THR A 143 -10.44 0.56 -13.60
CA THR A 143 -10.71 1.37 -12.41
C THR A 143 -11.67 0.72 -11.42
N PRO A 144 -12.85 0.18 -11.81
CA PRO A 144 -13.76 -0.44 -10.84
C PRO A 144 -13.11 -1.62 -10.10
N LEU A 145 -12.33 -2.42 -10.81
CA LEU A 145 -11.61 -3.55 -10.22
C LEU A 145 -10.57 -3.06 -9.20
N MET A 146 -9.78 -2.06 -9.57
CA MET A 146 -8.78 -1.47 -8.69
C MET A 146 -9.41 -0.89 -7.41
N LEU A 147 -10.48 -0.11 -7.55
CA LEU A 147 -11.18 0.49 -6.41
C LEU A 147 -11.70 -0.59 -5.46
N THR A 148 -12.31 -1.65 -5.99
CA THR A 148 -12.81 -2.78 -5.20
C THR A 148 -11.67 -3.49 -4.47
N GLU A 149 -10.61 -3.84 -5.17
CA GLU A 149 -9.45 -4.54 -4.61
C GLU A 149 -8.76 -3.73 -3.51
N ARG A 150 -8.51 -2.44 -3.74
CA ARG A 150 -7.88 -1.56 -2.74
C ARG A 150 -8.78 -1.33 -1.54
N SER A 151 -10.09 -1.23 -1.74
CA SER A 151 -11.07 -1.11 -0.64
C SER A 151 -11.06 -2.38 0.22
N ILE A 152 -11.10 -3.56 -0.39
CA ILE A 152 -11.01 -4.85 0.33
C ILE A 152 -9.69 -4.96 1.09
N ALA A 153 -8.56 -4.62 0.46
CA ALA A 153 -7.25 -4.67 1.10
C ALA A 153 -7.16 -3.72 2.31
N THR A 154 -7.71 -2.51 2.18
CA THR A 154 -7.73 -1.49 3.24
C THR A 154 -8.63 -1.88 4.40
N VAL A 155 -9.91 -2.19 4.12
CA VAL A 155 -10.90 -2.54 5.14
C VAL A 155 -10.55 -3.86 5.81
N GLY A 156 -10.20 -4.88 5.04
CA GLY A 156 -9.77 -6.18 5.56
C GLY A 156 -8.52 -6.06 6.43
N GLY A 157 -7.52 -5.30 5.98
CA GLY A 157 -6.33 -4.99 6.78
C GLY A 157 -6.66 -4.29 8.09
N PHE A 158 -7.49 -3.24 8.04
CA PHE A 158 -7.97 -2.52 9.20
C PHE A 158 -8.67 -3.44 10.23
N VAL A 159 -9.66 -4.22 9.78
CA VAL A 159 -10.43 -5.12 10.65
C VAL A 159 -9.52 -6.14 11.33
N ILE A 160 -8.62 -6.76 10.57
CA ILE A 160 -7.70 -7.77 11.12
C ILE A 160 -6.74 -7.13 12.15
N ILE A 161 -6.16 -5.96 11.86
CA ILE A 161 -5.23 -5.28 12.78
C ILE A 161 -5.96 -4.92 14.08
N VAL A 162 -7.17 -4.35 14.00
CA VAL A 162 -7.97 -3.99 15.19
C VAL A 162 -8.34 -5.24 15.98
N ALA A 163 -8.77 -6.33 15.33
CA ALA A 163 -9.10 -7.58 15.98
C ALA A 163 -7.89 -8.22 16.69
N LEU A 164 -6.72 -8.23 16.04
CA LEU A 164 -5.49 -8.72 16.65
C LEU A 164 -5.08 -7.87 17.85
N LYS A 165 -5.17 -6.55 17.73
CA LYS A 165 -4.87 -5.64 18.83
C LYS A 165 -5.81 -5.86 20.03
N SER A 166 -7.10 -6.03 19.80
CA SER A 166 -8.08 -6.26 20.87
C SER A 166 -7.84 -7.58 21.62
N ARG A 167 -7.37 -8.62 20.92
CA ARG A 167 -7.13 -9.95 21.50
C ARG A 167 -5.77 -10.12 22.14
N LEU A 168 -4.73 -9.54 21.56
CA LEU A 168 -3.34 -9.73 22.00
C LEU A 168 -2.85 -8.57 22.88
N GLY A 169 -3.61 -7.49 22.95
CA GLY A 169 -3.35 -6.34 23.85
C GLY A 169 -1.93 -5.81 23.72
N THR A 170 -1.27 -5.63 24.87
CA THR A 170 0.09 -5.12 24.96
C THR A 170 1.19 -6.07 24.46
N ARG A 171 0.86 -7.32 24.17
CA ARG A 171 1.82 -8.31 23.62
C ARG A 171 2.16 -8.06 22.16
N LEU A 172 1.32 -7.33 21.44
CA LEU A 172 1.62 -6.87 20.08
C LEU A 172 2.38 -5.55 20.15
N ASP A 173 3.62 -5.55 19.71
CA ASP A 173 4.39 -4.32 19.49
C ASP A 173 3.95 -3.66 18.16
N LEU A 174 2.72 -3.15 18.15
CA LEU A 174 2.20 -2.34 17.04
C LEU A 174 2.87 -0.97 17.04
N GLY A 175 4.20 -0.95 16.88
CA GLY A 175 5.03 0.25 16.80
C GLY A 175 4.80 1.27 17.94
N ARG A 176 5.82 1.99 18.34
CA ARG A 176 5.74 3.09 19.35
C ARG A 176 4.69 4.15 18.99
N VAL A 177 4.46 4.33 17.70
CA VAL A 177 3.60 5.39 17.13
C VAL A 177 2.12 5.25 17.53
N LEU A 178 1.66 4.02 17.80
CA LEU A 178 0.28 3.82 18.29
C LEU A 178 0.16 3.94 19.82
N ARG A 179 1.28 4.04 20.56
CA ARG A 179 1.29 4.18 22.03
C ARG A 179 1.31 5.62 22.53
N GLU A 180 1.83 6.57 21.73
CA GLU A 180 2.10 7.94 22.19
C GLU A 180 0.95 8.93 21.99
N VAL A 181 -0.18 8.51 21.42
CA VAL A 181 -1.38 9.33 21.31
C VAL A 181 -2.31 9.01 22.50
N LYS A 182 -1.88 9.40 23.70
CA LYS A 182 -2.76 9.54 24.88
C LYS A 182 -3.25 10.97 24.98
#